data_c5bc70bfe09d06d504ef631ab1f96e32
#
_entry.id   c5bc70bfe09d06d504ef631ab1f96e32
#
_cell.length_a   1.000
_cell.length_b   1.000
_cell.length_c   1.000
_cell.angle_alpha   90.00
_cell.angle_beta   90.00
_cell.angle_gamma   90.00
#
_symmetry.space_group_name_H-M   'P 1'
#
loop_
_entity.id
_entity.type
_entity.pdbx_description
1 polymer ?
#
loop_
_entity_poly.entity_id
_entity_poly.type
_entity_poly.pdbx_seq_one_letter_code
_entity_poly.pdbx_strand_id
1 'polypeptide(L)'
;MKILKYCPSCGKETLHWDGEKKWSCPNCQFSLYNNVAGAVAVVIRHKEEIYLTRRNRDPKKGKLDLAGGFVDPKESAEETCKRELFEELQLDVDISNLKYLTSLPNVYQYKEIDYNTIDLFCEYNVSEKFKVNLELSEISEAIWIPLKELNLDDLAFDSQKRFFEEYLKNI
;
A
#
# COMPACT_ATOMS: atom_id res chain seq x y z
N MET A 1 18.46 5.20 5.22
CA MET A 1 17.83 6.46 4.70
C MET A 1 18.92 7.44 4.27
N LYS A 2 18.85 8.03 3.06
CA LYS A 2 19.77 9.10 2.66
C LYS A 2 19.54 10.32 3.55
N ILE A 3 20.59 10.85 4.16
CA ILE A 3 20.50 12.03 5.02
C ILE A 3 20.31 13.27 4.14
N LEU A 4 19.19 13.98 4.33
CA LEU A 4 18.97 15.27 3.69
C LEU A 4 19.92 16.31 4.31
N LYS A 5 20.70 17.00 3.48
CA LYS A 5 21.68 18.01 3.92
C LYS A 5 21.20 19.43 3.68
N TYR A 6 20.53 19.65 2.54
CA TYR A 6 20.11 20.97 2.10
C TYR A 6 18.69 21.27 2.56
N CYS A 7 18.51 22.44 3.15
CA CYS A 7 17.20 22.92 3.57
C CYS A 7 16.35 23.31 2.35
N PRO A 8 15.15 22.73 2.16
CA PRO A 8 14.30 23.05 1.00
C PRO A 8 13.73 24.47 1.06
N SER A 9 13.72 25.12 2.23
CA SER A 9 13.22 26.47 2.39
C SER A 9 14.25 27.56 2.06
N CYS A 10 15.51 27.40 2.50
CA CYS A 10 16.55 28.43 2.32
C CYS A 10 17.71 28.01 1.44
N GLY A 11 17.74 26.76 0.93
CA GLY A 11 18.77 26.23 0.04
C GLY A 11 20.13 25.96 0.69
N LYS A 12 20.34 26.29 1.97
CA LYS A 12 21.64 26.11 2.63
C LYS A 12 21.84 24.67 3.09
N GLU A 13 23.11 24.24 3.13
CA GLU A 13 23.51 22.94 3.69
C GLU A 13 23.54 23.00 5.23
N THR A 14 22.35 23.09 5.83
CA THR A 14 22.16 23.30 7.27
C THR A 14 21.05 22.43 7.86
N LEU A 15 20.58 21.44 7.11
CA LEU A 15 19.51 20.57 7.59
C LEU A 15 20.08 19.47 8.49
N HIS A 16 19.59 19.36 9.73
CA HIS A 16 20.02 18.37 10.71
C HIS A 16 18.88 17.42 11.04
N TRP A 17 19.16 16.11 11.03
CA TRP A 17 18.29 15.07 11.51
C TRP A 17 18.40 14.92 13.02
N ASP A 18 17.24 14.87 13.73
CA ASP A 18 17.21 14.72 15.19
C ASP A 18 17.46 13.29 15.70
N GLY A 19 17.61 12.34 14.78
CA GLY A 19 17.82 10.93 15.08
C GLY A 19 16.52 10.11 15.12
N GLU A 20 15.35 10.72 15.14
CA GLU A 20 14.07 10.05 15.36
C GLU A 20 13.01 10.38 14.31
N LYS A 21 12.59 11.64 14.19
CA LYS A 21 11.36 11.96 13.44
C LYS A 21 11.39 13.23 12.58
N LYS A 22 12.39 14.11 12.72
CA LYS A 22 12.39 15.37 11.96
C LYS A 22 13.76 15.88 11.60
N TRP A 23 13.80 16.63 10.52
CA TRP A 23 14.92 17.51 10.16
C TRP A 23 14.61 18.94 10.60
N SER A 24 15.61 19.65 11.08
CA SER A 24 15.50 21.06 11.48
C SER A 24 16.60 21.88 10.83
N CYS A 25 16.30 23.09 10.41
CA CYS A 25 17.25 24.04 9.84
C CYS A 25 17.50 25.18 10.84
N PRO A 26 18.69 25.29 11.45
CA PRO A 26 18.98 26.38 12.38
C PRO A 26 19.07 27.77 11.70
N ASN A 27 19.29 27.80 10.38
CA ASN A 27 19.40 29.07 9.65
C ASN A 27 18.06 29.80 9.43
N CYS A 28 16.98 29.04 9.14
CA CYS A 28 15.66 29.63 8.84
C CYS A 28 14.51 29.07 9.68
N GLN A 29 14.83 28.20 10.67
CA GLN A 29 13.87 27.53 11.56
C GLN A 29 12.87 26.61 10.86
N PHE A 30 13.10 26.26 9.60
CA PHE A 30 12.32 25.28 8.88
C PHE A 30 12.40 23.91 9.58
N SER A 31 11.28 23.20 9.66
CA SER A 31 11.21 21.84 10.18
C SER A 31 10.48 20.93 9.17
N LEU A 32 11.07 19.77 8.89
CA LEU A 32 10.47 18.73 8.05
C LEU A 32 10.31 17.46 8.86
N TYR A 33 9.10 16.99 9.01
CA TYR A 33 8.81 15.73 9.69
C TYR A 33 8.89 14.55 8.73
N ASN A 34 9.48 13.46 9.20
CA ASN A 34 9.46 12.17 8.50
C ASN A 34 8.14 11.44 8.79
N ASN A 35 7.06 11.96 8.21
CA ASN A 35 5.73 11.38 8.39
C ASN A 35 5.64 10.03 7.67
N VAL A 36 4.83 9.13 8.19
CA VAL A 36 4.45 7.90 7.48
C VAL A 36 3.53 8.24 6.32
N ALA A 37 3.68 7.54 5.20
CA ALA A 37 2.77 7.65 4.07
C ALA A 37 1.57 6.72 4.29
N GLY A 38 0.36 7.18 3.98
CA GLY A 38 -0.82 6.33 3.92
C GLY A 38 -0.79 5.48 2.67
N ALA A 39 -1.15 4.21 2.80
CA ALA A 39 -1.38 3.31 1.67
C ALA A 39 -2.61 2.44 1.94
N VAL A 40 -3.33 2.05 0.90
CA VAL A 40 -4.48 1.16 1.00
C VAL A 40 -4.16 -0.20 0.41
N ALA A 41 -4.76 -1.25 0.95
CA ALA A 41 -4.71 -2.61 0.44
C ALA A 41 -6.11 -3.22 0.51
N VAL A 42 -6.67 -3.64 -0.63
CA VAL A 42 -8.06 -4.08 -0.70
C VAL A 42 -8.17 -5.58 -0.87
N VAL A 43 -8.80 -6.25 0.11
CA VAL A 43 -9.20 -7.64 0.01
C VAL A 43 -10.47 -7.73 -0.82
N ILE A 44 -10.35 -8.01 -2.10
CA ILE A 44 -11.51 -8.28 -2.96
C ILE A 44 -11.90 -9.74 -2.75
N ARG A 45 -13.10 -9.96 -2.21
CA ARG A 45 -13.55 -11.28 -1.78
C ARG A 45 -14.79 -11.74 -2.55
N HIS A 46 -14.76 -13.01 -2.98
CA HIS A 46 -15.94 -13.74 -3.43
C HIS A 46 -16.05 -15.03 -2.64
N LYS A 47 -17.00 -15.10 -1.68
CA LYS A 47 -17.17 -16.26 -0.79
C LYS A 47 -15.87 -16.59 -0.05
N GLU A 48 -15.29 -17.77 -0.30
CA GLU A 48 -14.06 -18.27 0.34
C GLU A 48 -12.79 -18.01 -0.51
N GLU A 49 -12.88 -17.14 -1.51
CA GLU A 49 -11.76 -16.81 -2.39
C GLU A 49 -11.47 -15.32 -2.38
N ILE A 50 -10.21 -14.98 -2.55
CA ILE A 50 -9.72 -13.59 -2.69
C ILE A 50 -9.06 -13.39 -4.04
N TYR A 51 -9.12 -12.15 -4.52
CA TYR A 51 -8.48 -11.76 -5.76
C TYR A 51 -7.14 -11.10 -5.46
N LEU A 52 -6.07 -11.66 -6.00
CA LEU A 52 -4.71 -11.16 -5.86
C LEU A 52 -4.10 -10.87 -7.22
N THR A 53 -3.23 -9.89 -7.24
CA THR A 53 -2.41 -9.53 -8.41
C THR A 53 -0.99 -10.05 -8.25
N ARG A 54 -0.29 -10.29 -9.37
CA ARG A 54 1.15 -10.60 -9.34
C ARG A 54 1.92 -9.38 -9.84
N ARG A 55 2.80 -8.87 -9.03
CA ARG A 55 3.61 -7.68 -9.32
C ARG A 55 4.51 -7.90 -10.54
N ASN A 56 4.49 -6.96 -11.49
CA ASN A 56 5.40 -6.96 -12.65
C ASN A 56 6.53 -5.95 -12.52
N ARG A 57 6.57 -5.18 -11.42
CA ARG A 57 7.61 -4.17 -11.13
C ARG A 57 8.22 -4.34 -9.75
N ASP A 58 9.42 -3.80 -9.55
CA ASP A 58 10.04 -3.70 -8.23
C ASP A 58 9.36 -2.60 -7.38
N PRO A 59 9.38 -2.75 -6.06
CA PRO A 59 9.95 -3.86 -5.30
C PRO A 59 9.08 -5.12 -5.36
N LYS A 60 9.71 -6.28 -5.09
CA LYS A 60 9.02 -7.57 -4.94
C LYS A 60 8.37 -8.10 -6.24
N LYS A 61 8.94 -7.80 -7.41
CA LYS A 61 8.48 -8.36 -8.69
C LYS A 61 8.28 -9.88 -8.60
N GLY A 62 7.16 -10.38 -9.13
CA GLY A 62 6.77 -11.79 -9.14
C GLY A 62 6.02 -12.27 -7.90
N LYS A 63 5.95 -11.48 -6.82
CA LYS A 63 5.17 -11.77 -5.61
C LYS A 63 3.70 -11.38 -5.80
N LEU A 64 2.83 -12.02 -5.01
CA LEU A 64 1.42 -11.69 -4.95
C LEU A 64 1.19 -10.44 -4.10
N ASP A 65 0.18 -9.66 -4.48
CA ASP A 65 -0.15 -8.39 -3.86
C ASP A 65 -1.66 -8.20 -3.80
N LEU A 66 -2.13 -7.47 -2.81
CA LEU A 66 -3.48 -6.91 -2.82
C LEU A 66 -3.49 -5.69 -3.74
N ALA A 67 -4.60 -5.47 -4.44
CA ALA A 67 -4.80 -4.24 -5.20
C ALA A 67 -4.83 -3.04 -4.24
N GLY A 68 -4.17 -1.94 -4.65
CA GLY A 68 -4.06 -0.75 -3.83
C GLY A 68 -2.77 0.02 -4.04
N GLY A 69 -2.63 1.14 -3.34
CA GLY A 69 -1.48 2.02 -3.49
C GLY A 69 -1.45 3.15 -2.47
N PHE A 70 -0.63 4.16 -2.74
CA PHE A 70 -0.50 5.31 -1.86
C PHE A 70 -1.72 6.22 -1.91
N VAL A 71 -2.05 6.77 -0.74
CA VAL A 71 -3.09 7.79 -0.60
C VAL A 71 -2.60 9.10 -1.20
N ASP A 72 -3.33 9.64 -2.16
CA ASP A 72 -3.02 10.92 -2.77
C ASP A 72 -3.48 12.10 -1.89
N PRO A 73 -2.82 13.29 -2.02
CA PRO A 73 -3.26 14.47 -1.29
C PRO A 73 -4.73 14.80 -1.53
N LYS A 74 -5.49 14.95 -0.46
CA LYS A 74 -6.94 15.23 -0.40
C LYS A 74 -7.87 14.05 -0.68
N GLU A 75 -7.35 12.84 -0.81
CA GLU A 75 -8.17 11.64 -0.83
C GLU A 75 -8.41 11.09 0.58
N SER A 76 -9.57 10.52 0.80
CA SER A 76 -9.80 9.58 1.90
C SER A 76 -9.26 8.19 1.53
N ALA A 77 -9.16 7.29 2.50
CA ALA A 77 -8.75 5.91 2.25
C ALA A 77 -9.71 5.19 1.28
N GLU A 78 -11.02 5.46 1.42
CA GLU A 78 -12.06 4.87 0.57
C GLU A 78 -11.99 5.40 -0.88
N GLU A 79 -11.72 6.69 -1.05
CA GLU A 79 -11.52 7.29 -2.38
C GLU A 79 -10.26 6.72 -3.05
N THR A 80 -9.19 6.55 -2.29
CA THR A 80 -7.96 5.89 -2.77
C THR A 80 -8.25 4.44 -3.17
N CYS A 81 -8.97 3.66 -2.34
CA CYS A 81 -9.38 2.30 -2.71
C CYS A 81 -10.13 2.28 -4.04
N LYS A 82 -11.10 3.19 -4.22
CA LYS A 82 -11.87 3.28 -5.47
C LYS A 82 -10.99 3.60 -6.67
N ARG A 83 -10.10 4.59 -6.54
CA ARG A 83 -9.18 4.99 -7.62
C ARG A 83 -8.24 3.85 -8.01
N GLU A 84 -7.55 3.24 -7.04
CA GLU A 84 -6.60 2.16 -7.28
C GLU A 84 -7.27 0.92 -7.90
N LEU A 85 -8.44 0.52 -7.39
CA LEU A 85 -9.20 -0.59 -7.98
C LEU A 85 -9.63 -0.30 -9.42
N PHE A 86 -9.95 0.96 -9.74
CA PHE A 86 -10.27 1.34 -11.09
C PHE A 86 -9.02 1.39 -11.99
N GLU A 87 -7.91 1.97 -11.53
CA GLU A 87 -6.66 2.07 -12.29
C GLU A 87 -6.05 0.70 -12.59
N GLU A 88 -5.92 -0.14 -11.56
CA GLU A 88 -5.27 -1.44 -11.69
C GLU A 88 -6.16 -2.51 -12.34
N LEU A 89 -7.45 -2.50 -12.06
CA LEU A 89 -8.37 -3.60 -12.37
C LEU A 89 -9.58 -3.18 -13.21
N GLN A 90 -9.73 -1.89 -13.53
CA GLN A 90 -10.94 -1.34 -14.17
C GLN A 90 -12.23 -1.69 -13.41
N LEU A 91 -12.11 -1.90 -12.11
CA LEU A 91 -13.21 -2.23 -11.22
C LEU A 91 -13.77 -0.96 -10.58
N ASP A 92 -14.95 -0.53 -11.03
CA ASP A 92 -15.65 0.59 -10.41
C ASP A 92 -16.43 0.10 -9.18
N VAL A 93 -16.06 0.59 -8.01
CA VAL A 93 -16.64 0.18 -6.73
C VAL A 93 -17.43 1.29 -6.08
N ASP A 94 -18.50 0.91 -5.41
CA ASP A 94 -19.22 1.80 -4.50
C ASP A 94 -18.48 1.84 -3.15
N ILE A 95 -17.94 3.00 -2.79
CA ILE A 95 -17.19 3.20 -1.56
C ILE A 95 -18.02 2.89 -0.30
N SER A 96 -19.34 2.99 -0.36
CA SER A 96 -20.22 2.66 0.76
C SER A 96 -20.22 1.16 1.12
N ASN A 97 -19.76 0.31 0.21
CA ASN A 97 -19.61 -1.14 0.39
C ASN A 97 -18.20 -1.56 0.82
N LEU A 98 -17.26 -0.61 0.93
CA LEU A 98 -15.93 -0.86 1.48
C LEU A 98 -16.03 -0.98 3.00
N LYS A 99 -15.42 -2.04 3.53
CA LYS A 99 -15.33 -2.27 4.97
C LYS A 99 -13.89 -2.12 5.42
N TYR A 100 -13.59 -1.12 6.24
CA TYR A 100 -12.31 -1.02 6.91
C TYR A 100 -12.13 -2.19 7.89
N LEU A 101 -10.96 -2.84 7.85
CA LEU A 101 -10.63 -3.99 8.68
C LEU A 101 -9.62 -3.63 9.77
N THR A 102 -8.45 -3.12 9.38
CA THR A 102 -7.35 -2.76 10.28
C THR A 102 -6.30 -1.92 9.58
N SER A 103 -5.29 -1.47 10.33
CA SER A 103 -4.08 -0.88 9.77
C SER A 103 -2.82 -1.49 10.38
N LEU A 104 -1.76 -1.61 9.58
CA LEU A 104 -0.48 -2.16 10.00
C LEU A 104 0.67 -1.28 9.48
N PRO A 105 1.74 -1.10 10.28
CA PRO A 105 2.94 -0.44 9.80
C PRO A 105 3.68 -1.32 8.79
N ASN A 106 4.28 -0.68 7.79
CA ASN A 106 5.08 -1.34 6.77
C ASN A 106 6.27 -0.46 6.36
N VAL A 107 7.22 -1.06 5.66
CA VAL A 107 8.33 -0.38 5.00
C VAL A 107 8.30 -0.71 3.52
N TYR A 108 8.04 0.29 2.72
CA TYR A 108 8.06 0.18 1.27
C TYR A 108 9.40 0.68 0.75
N GLN A 109 10.26 -0.23 0.27
CA GLN A 109 11.56 0.14 -0.28
C GLN A 109 11.44 0.47 -1.77
N TYR A 110 11.83 1.68 -2.14
CA TYR A 110 11.86 2.10 -3.53
C TYR A 110 13.15 2.88 -3.83
N LYS A 111 13.92 2.46 -4.82
CA LYS A 111 15.18 3.09 -5.26
C LYS A 111 16.11 3.45 -4.10
N GLU A 112 16.43 2.49 -3.24
CA GLU A 112 17.29 2.66 -2.05
C GLU A 112 16.74 3.61 -0.96
N ILE A 113 15.47 3.98 -1.04
CA ILE A 113 14.77 4.76 0.00
C ILE A 113 13.72 3.87 0.65
N ASP A 114 13.77 3.81 1.97
CA ASP A 114 12.75 3.14 2.78
C ASP A 114 11.67 4.16 3.14
N TYR A 115 10.47 3.96 2.62
CA TYR A 115 9.29 4.72 2.98
C TYR A 115 8.56 3.99 4.10
N ASN A 116 8.46 4.63 5.26
CA ASN A 116 7.57 4.13 6.29
C ASN A 116 6.13 4.38 5.87
N THR A 117 5.31 3.33 5.86
CA THR A 117 3.88 3.43 5.53
C THR A 117 3.01 2.96 6.68
N ILE A 118 1.78 3.40 6.65
CA ILE A 118 0.67 2.78 7.36
C ILE A 118 -0.26 2.20 6.30
N ASP A 119 -0.33 0.87 6.23
CA ASP A 119 -1.16 0.17 5.27
C ASP A 119 -2.55 -0.03 5.89
N LEU A 120 -3.57 0.54 5.23
CA LEU A 120 -4.98 0.50 5.61
C LEU A 120 -5.65 -0.64 4.84
N PHE A 121 -6.07 -1.68 5.55
CA PHE A 121 -6.71 -2.84 4.95
C PHE A 121 -8.22 -2.65 4.90
N CYS A 122 -8.77 -2.76 3.70
CA CYS A 122 -10.20 -2.72 3.45
C CYS A 122 -10.67 -4.01 2.79
N GLU A 123 -11.93 -4.38 2.96
CA GLU A 123 -12.57 -5.51 2.29
C GLU A 123 -13.67 -5.00 1.36
N TYR A 124 -13.73 -5.57 0.16
CA TYR A 124 -14.79 -5.37 -0.80
C TYR A 124 -15.33 -6.71 -1.29
N ASN A 125 -16.61 -6.99 -1.01
CA ASN A 125 -17.24 -8.24 -1.40
C ASN A 125 -17.91 -8.11 -2.76
N VAL A 126 -17.61 -9.03 -3.67
CA VAL A 126 -18.25 -9.11 -4.98
C VAL A 126 -19.21 -10.29 -5.05
N SER A 127 -20.35 -10.08 -5.75
CA SER A 127 -21.37 -11.11 -5.95
C SER A 127 -20.92 -12.21 -6.92
N GLU A 128 -20.08 -11.85 -7.90
CA GLU A 128 -19.59 -12.74 -8.94
C GLU A 128 -18.10 -12.51 -9.19
N LYS A 129 -17.40 -13.58 -9.60
CA LYS A 129 -16.00 -13.45 -10.05
C LYS A 129 -15.95 -12.73 -11.38
N PHE A 130 -14.95 -11.92 -11.57
CA PHE A 130 -14.71 -11.16 -12.78
C PHE A 130 -13.33 -11.46 -13.36
N LYS A 131 -13.15 -11.09 -14.63
CA LYS A 131 -11.86 -11.00 -15.29
C LYS A 131 -11.66 -9.56 -15.72
N VAL A 132 -10.47 -9.05 -15.57
CA VAL A 132 -10.11 -7.67 -15.90
C VAL A 132 -9.06 -7.61 -17.00
N ASN A 133 -9.00 -6.49 -17.69
CA ASN A 133 -7.85 -6.12 -18.50
C ASN A 133 -6.81 -5.50 -17.59
N LEU A 134 -5.70 -6.18 -17.41
CA LEU A 134 -4.64 -5.77 -16.49
C LEU A 134 -3.82 -4.61 -17.06
N GLU A 135 -3.40 -3.70 -16.18
CA GLU A 135 -2.30 -2.77 -16.48
C GLU A 135 -0.97 -3.55 -16.44
N LEU A 136 -0.55 -4.03 -17.61
CA LEU A 136 0.58 -4.97 -17.73
C LEU A 136 1.94 -4.36 -17.35
N SER A 137 2.06 -3.04 -17.24
CA SER A 137 3.28 -2.41 -16.73
C SER A 137 3.49 -2.68 -15.24
N GLU A 138 2.41 -2.85 -14.49
CA GLU A 138 2.42 -3.04 -13.03
C GLU A 138 2.09 -4.46 -12.60
N ILE A 139 1.16 -5.10 -13.31
CA ILE A 139 0.57 -6.40 -12.96
C ILE A 139 0.78 -7.39 -14.09
N SER A 140 1.43 -8.52 -13.83
CA SER A 140 1.63 -9.58 -14.83
C SER A 140 0.52 -10.62 -14.87
N GLU A 141 -0.20 -10.79 -13.76
CA GLU A 141 -1.26 -11.78 -13.59
C GLU A 141 -2.22 -11.33 -12.49
N ALA A 142 -3.46 -11.74 -12.59
CA ALA A 142 -4.42 -11.60 -11.49
C ALA A 142 -5.23 -12.90 -11.36
N ILE A 143 -5.39 -13.38 -10.12
CA ILE A 143 -5.91 -14.72 -9.84
C ILE A 143 -6.86 -14.70 -8.64
N TRP A 144 -7.87 -15.58 -8.69
CA TRP A 144 -8.69 -15.95 -7.55
C TRP A 144 -8.04 -17.12 -6.81
N ILE A 145 -7.77 -16.96 -5.52
CA ILE A 145 -7.15 -17.98 -4.67
C ILE A 145 -8.11 -18.30 -3.51
N PRO A 146 -8.42 -19.60 -3.28
CA PRO A 146 -9.11 -20.01 -2.05
C PRO A 146 -8.31 -19.59 -0.82
N LEU A 147 -8.95 -18.96 0.16
CA LEU A 147 -8.29 -18.48 1.38
C LEU A 147 -7.46 -19.57 2.08
N LYS A 148 -7.97 -20.81 2.09
CA LYS A 148 -7.28 -21.99 2.67
C LYS A 148 -6.01 -22.43 1.90
N GLU A 149 -5.84 -21.97 0.66
CA GLU A 149 -4.72 -22.30 -0.22
C GLU A 149 -3.71 -21.16 -0.31
N LEU A 150 -4.00 -20.01 0.33
CA LEU A 150 -3.11 -18.87 0.34
C LEU A 150 -1.81 -19.20 1.08
N ASN A 151 -0.71 -19.18 0.33
CA ASN A 151 0.62 -19.27 0.91
C ASN A 151 1.14 -17.85 1.23
N LEU A 152 1.27 -17.55 2.53
CA LEU A 152 1.68 -16.22 2.98
C LEU A 152 3.10 -15.83 2.53
N ASP A 153 3.96 -16.81 2.27
CA ASP A 153 5.30 -16.54 1.75
C ASP A 153 5.31 -16.00 0.32
N ASP A 154 4.23 -16.20 -0.43
CA ASP A 154 4.08 -15.66 -1.77
C ASP A 154 3.67 -14.19 -1.79
N LEU A 155 3.22 -13.64 -0.67
CA LEU A 155 2.86 -12.23 -0.55
C LEU A 155 4.08 -11.30 -0.59
N ALA A 156 3.89 -10.14 -1.18
CA ALA A 156 4.95 -9.16 -1.41
C ALA A 156 5.42 -8.47 -0.12
N PHE A 157 4.48 -8.11 0.75
CA PHE A 157 4.75 -7.23 1.89
C PHE A 157 4.49 -7.88 3.24
N ASP A 158 5.33 -7.57 4.21
CA ASP A 158 5.22 -8.14 5.55
C ASP A 158 3.94 -7.68 6.28
N SER A 159 3.43 -6.50 5.98
CA SER A 159 2.13 -6.04 6.49
C SER A 159 1.00 -6.95 6.04
N GLN A 160 0.99 -7.37 4.77
CA GLN A 160 -0.01 -8.26 4.22
C GLN A 160 0.09 -9.68 4.83
N LYS A 161 1.31 -10.19 5.03
CA LYS A 161 1.52 -11.48 5.72
C LYS A 161 0.93 -11.46 7.12
N ARG A 162 1.28 -10.45 7.92
CA ARG A 162 0.75 -10.27 9.28
C ARG A 162 -0.77 -10.06 9.29
N PHE A 163 -1.28 -9.32 8.30
CA PHE A 163 -2.71 -9.14 8.14
C PHE A 163 -3.41 -10.49 7.93
N PHE A 164 -2.96 -11.30 6.98
CA PHE A 164 -3.59 -12.58 6.67
C PHE A 164 -3.39 -13.62 7.79
N GLU A 165 -2.28 -13.58 8.54
CA GLU A 165 -2.11 -14.41 9.74
C GLU A 165 -3.25 -14.22 10.74
N GLU A 166 -3.75 -13.00 10.92
CA GLU A 166 -4.87 -12.72 11.83
C GLU A 166 -6.23 -12.84 11.13
N TYR A 167 -6.34 -12.44 9.88
CA TYR A 167 -7.58 -12.49 9.11
C TYR A 167 -8.08 -13.93 8.97
N LEU A 168 -7.19 -14.87 8.65
CA LEU A 168 -7.52 -16.29 8.48
C LEU A 168 -7.97 -17.02 9.78
N LYS A 169 -7.65 -16.46 10.95
CA LYS A 169 -8.13 -17.02 12.24
C LYS A 169 -9.59 -16.65 12.55
N ASN A 170 -10.10 -15.63 11.88
CA ASN A 170 -11.39 -15.01 12.17
C ASN A 170 -12.47 -15.29 11.12
N ILE A 171 -12.21 -16.19 10.18
CA ILE A 171 -13.14 -16.61 9.12
C ILE A 171 -13.49 -18.08 9.21
#